data_2b2ec4c9d62696a00c39018b6c416c0b
#
_entry.id   2b2ec4c9d62696a00c39018b6c416c0b
#
_cell.length_a   1.000
_cell.length_b   1.000
_cell.length_c   1.000
_cell.angle_alpha   90.00
_cell.angle_beta   90.00
_cell.angle_gamma   90.00
#
_symmetry.space_group_name_H-M   'P 1'
#
loop_
_entity.id
_entity.type
_entity.pdbx_description
1 polymer ?
#
loop_
_entity_poly.entity_id
_entity_poly.type
_entity_poly.pdbx_seq_one_letter_code
_entity_poly.pdbx_strand_id
1 'polypeptide(L)'
;MARYPAEFRERAVELARLHEKPVKQLAADLGISDQTLHNWLNQAEIDAGRREGLTTEERAELVRLRRANRVLEMENEILKRAAAYFARENVLPK
;
A
#
# COMPACT_ATOMS: atom_id res chain seq x y z
N MET A 1 11.97 11.20 2.46
CA MET A 1 11.45 10.26 3.45
C MET A 1 12.28 8.97 3.42
N ALA A 2 12.79 8.58 4.55
CA ALA A 2 13.60 7.37 4.62
C ALA A 2 12.73 6.14 4.47
N ARG A 3 13.16 5.25 3.60
CA ARG A 3 12.54 3.94 3.46
C ARG A 3 13.54 2.90 3.87
N TYR A 4 13.07 1.92 4.60
CA TYR A 4 13.93 0.85 5.04
C TYR A 4 13.75 -0.36 4.12
N PRO A 5 14.84 -1.05 3.76
CA PRO A 5 14.73 -2.25 2.95
C PRO A 5 13.86 -3.31 3.65
N ALA A 6 13.20 -4.14 2.85
CA ALA A 6 12.37 -5.22 3.41
C ALA A 6 13.18 -6.13 4.33
N GLU A 7 14.43 -6.41 3.96
CA GLU A 7 15.31 -7.26 4.77
C GLU A 7 15.56 -6.67 6.15
N PHE A 8 15.74 -5.36 6.21
CA PHE A 8 15.94 -4.67 7.48
C PHE A 8 14.70 -4.78 8.37
N ARG A 9 13.52 -4.59 7.77
CA ARG A 9 12.27 -4.69 8.51
C ARG A 9 12.04 -6.10 9.05
N GLU A 10 12.31 -7.10 8.21
CA GLU A 10 12.17 -8.51 8.62
C GLU A 10 13.09 -8.82 9.76
N ARG A 11 14.34 -8.37 9.69
CA ARG A 11 15.31 -8.60 10.75
C ARG A 11 14.89 -7.93 12.05
N ALA A 12 14.39 -6.70 11.96
CA ALA A 12 13.93 -5.96 13.13
C ALA A 12 12.79 -6.70 13.82
N VAL A 13 11.85 -7.24 13.05
CA VAL A 13 10.72 -8.01 13.58
C VAL A 13 11.22 -9.28 14.25
N GLU A 14 12.17 -9.99 13.63
CA GLU A 14 12.75 -11.20 14.23
C GLU A 14 13.40 -10.89 15.55
N LEU A 15 14.19 -9.82 15.62
CA LEU A 15 14.88 -9.42 16.85
C LEU A 15 13.87 -9.07 17.95
N ALA A 16 12.78 -8.39 17.59
CA ALA A 16 11.74 -8.04 18.55
C ALA A 16 11.05 -9.28 19.11
N ARG A 17 10.89 -10.32 18.29
CA ARG A 17 10.25 -11.57 18.72
C ARG A 17 11.07 -12.37 19.72
N LEU A 18 12.37 -12.13 19.77
CA LEU A 18 13.23 -12.80 20.76
C LEU A 18 13.00 -12.29 22.16
N HIS A 19 12.36 -11.13 22.31
CA HIS A 19 12.03 -10.53 23.62
C HIS A 19 13.23 -10.33 24.54
N GLU A 20 14.41 -10.17 23.97
CA GLU A 20 15.62 -9.94 24.77
C GLU A 20 15.70 -8.51 25.29
N LYS A 21 15.01 -7.59 24.58
CA LYS A 21 14.97 -6.18 24.95
C LYS A 21 13.55 -5.66 24.78
N PRO A 22 13.18 -4.64 25.54
CA PRO A 22 11.92 -3.94 25.26
C PRO A 22 11.92 -3.36 23.86
N VAL A 23 10.75 -3.26 23.25
CA VAL A 23 10.60 -2.73 21.88
C VAL A 23 11.22 -1.34 21.77
N LYS A 24 11.01 -0.49 22.77
CA LYS A 24 11.55 0.88 22.78
C LYS A 24 13.07 0.88 22.72
N GLN A 25 13.72 0.00 23.47
CA GLN A 25 15.18 -0.10 23.48
C GLN A 25 15.68 -0.63 22.15
N LEU A 26 15.03 -1.66 21.62
CA LEU A 26 15.42 -2.23 20.33
C LEU A 26 15.29 -1.19 19.22
N ALA A 27 14.19 -0.43 19.20
CA ALA A 27 14.00 0.62 18.22
C ALA A 27 15.13 1.65 18.28
N ALA A 28 15.49 2.07 19.49
CA ALA A 28 16.58 3.02 19.66
C ALA A 28 17.90 2.44 19.13
N ASP A 29 18.17 1.18 19.42
CA ASP A 29 19.38 0.50 18.95
C ASP A 29 19.44 0.41 17.43
N LEU A 30 18.29 0.27 16.79
CA LEU A 30 18.20 0.17 15.33
C LEU A 30 18.13 1.55 14.65
N GLY A 31 18.00 2.61 15.43
CA GLY A 31 17.91 3.97 14.87
C GLY A 31 16.56 4.27 14.26
N ILE A 32 15.50 3.64 14.72
CA ILE A 32 14.14 3.89 14.24
C ILE A 32 13.25 4.28 15.42
N SER A 33 12.08 4.85 15.12
CA SER A 33 11.13 5.17 16.18
C SER A 33 10.45 3.90 16.68
N ASP A 34 10.04 3.91 17.95
CA ASP A 34 9.29 2.78 18.49
C ASP A 34 7.94 2.63 17.77
N GLN A 35 7.35 3.73 17.32
CA GLN A 35 6.11 3.65 16.54
C GLN A 35 6.34 2.89 15.22
N THR A 36 7.45 3.13 14.56
CA THR A 36 7.82 2.42 13.34
C THR A 36 7.93 0.93 13.61
N LEU A 37 8.65 0.57 14.68
CA LEU A 37 8.83 -0.84 15.01
C LEU A 37 7.50 -1.50 15.40
N HIS A 38 6.66 -0.80 16.17
CA HIS A 38 5.33 -1.31 16.50
C HIS A 38 4.47 -1.52 15.25
N ASN A 39 4.55 -0.61 14.29
CA ASN A 39 3.83 -0.74 13.04
C ASN A 39 4.29 -1.99 12.28
N TRP A 40 5.59 -2.24 12.23
CA TRP A 40 6.12 -3.42 11.57
C TRP A 40 5.69 -4.71 12.25
N LEU A 41 5.73 -4.71 13.59
CA LEU A 41 5.28 -5.87 14.35
C LEU A 41 3.80 -6.15 14.12
N ASN A 42 2.99 -5.09 14.12
CA ASN A 42 1.57 -5.23 13.87
C ASN A 42 1.30 -5.79 12.47
N GLN A 43 1.99 -5.25 11.46
CA GLN A 43 1.82 -5.72 10.09
C GLN A 43 2.26 -7.18 9.94
N ALA A 44 3.32 -7.57 10.63
CA ALA A 44 3.78 -8.95 10.62
C ALA A 44 2.74 -9.89 11.20
N GLU A 45 2.03 -9.45 12.25
CA GLU A 45 0.95 -10.25 12.84
C GLU A 45 -0.23 -10.38 11.89
N ILE A 46 -0.55 -9.31 11.17
CA ILE A 46 -1.62 -9.34 10.17
C ILE A 46 -1.24 -10.27 9.02
N ASP A 47 -0.02 -10.15 8.52
CA ASP A 47 0.46 -10.96 7.41
C ASP A 47 0.52 -12.44 7.76
N ALA A 48 0.74 -12.75 9.03
CA ALA A 48 0.76 -14.12 9.52
C ALA A 48 -0.64 -14.66 9.83
N GLY A 49 -1.67 -13.84 9.67
CA GLY A 49 -3.05 -14.26 9.92
C GLY A 49 -3.44 -14.27 11.39
N ARG A 50 -2.62 -13.71 12.27
CA ARG A 50 -2.91 -13.70 13.71
C ARG A 50 -3.70 -12.47 14.14
N ARG A 51 -3.87 -11.51 13.26
CA ARG A 51 -4.61 -10.27 13.55
C ARG A 51 -5.35 -9.85 12.30
N GLU A 52 -6.54 -9.30 12.48
CA GLU A 52 -7.32 -8.78 11.37
C GLU A 52 -6.70 -7.50 10.82
N GLY A 53 -6.81 -7.33 9.51
CA GLY A 53 -6.31 -6.17 8.81
C GLY A 53 -5.91 -6.55 7.40
N LEU A 54 -5.54 -5.55 6.62
CA LEU A 54 -5.07 -5.78 5.26
C LEU A 54 -3.63 -6.28 5.30
N THR A 55 -3.36 -7.38 4.63
CA THR A 55 -2.00 -7.87 4.48
C THR A 55 -1.20 -6.91 3.61
N THR A 56 0.11 -7.06 3.63
CA THR A 56 1.00 -6.28 2.78
C THR A 56 0.63 -6.47 1.30
N GLU A 57 0.33 -7.70 0.92
CA GLU A 57 -0.07 -8.01 -0.46
C GLU A 57 -1.40 -7.35 -0.83
N GLU A 58 -2.37 -7.40 0.09
CA GLU A 58 -3.67 -6.77 -0.14
C GLU A 58 -3.56 -5.27 -0.26
N ARG A 59 -2.69 -4.65 0.53
CA ARG A 59 -2.44 -3.21 0.43
C ARG A 59 -1.86 -2.84 -0.93
N ALA A 60 -0.89 -3.64 -1.40
CA ALA A 60 -0.29 -3.43 -2.71
C ALA A 60 -1.32 -3.59 -3.82
N GLU A 61 -2.18 -4.59 -3.70
CA GLU A 61 -3.27 -4.82 -4.64
C GLU A 61 -4.22 -3.63 -4.67
N LEU A 62 -4.58 -3.11 -3.49
CA LEU A 62 -5.48 -1.98 -3.39
C LEU A 62 -4.90 -0.73 -4.07
N VAL A 63 -3.62 -0.46 -3.86
CA VAL A 63 -2.93 0.66 -4.50
C VAL A 63 -2.96 0.50 -6.02
N ARG A 64 -2.67 -0.71 -6.50
CA ARG A 64 -2.67 -1.00 -7.93
C ARG A 64 -4.05 -0.81 -8.53
N LEU A 65 -5.08 -1.34 -7.87
CA LEU A 65 -6.45 -1.23 -8.36
C LEU A 65 -6.96 0.20 -8.36
N ARG A 66 -6.61 0.97 -7.34
CA ARG A 66 -6.99 2.38 -7.29
C ARG A 66 -6.38 3.17 -8.45
N ARG A 67 -5.11 2.87 -8.75
CA ARG A 67 -4.43 3.52 -9.88
C ARG A 67 -5.07 3.12 -11.21
N ALA A 68 -5.33 1.83 -11.41
CA ALA A 68 -5.99 1.33 -12.60
C ALA A 68 -7.37 1.94 -12.76
N ASN A 69 -8.10 2.07 -11.66
CA ASN A 69 -9.43 2.66 -11.68
C ASN A 69 -9.40 4.13 -12.13
N ARG A 70 -8.41 4.89 -11.64
CA ARG A 70 -8.27 6.29 -12.07
C ARG A 70 -8.01 6.41 -13.57
N VAL A 71 -7.18 5.52 -14.11
CA VAL A 71 -6.90 5.51 -15.55
C VAL A 71 -8.15 5.16 -16.33
N LEU A 72 -8.89 4.15 -15.88
CA LEU A 72 -10.13 3.75 -16.56
C LEU A 72 -11.18 4.85 -16.52
N GLU A 73 -11.29 5.55 -15.39
CA GLU A 73 -12.21 6.67 -15.27
C GLU A 73 -11.85 7.78 -16.24
N MET A 74 -10.56 8.07 -16.37
CA MET A 74 -10.09 9.08 -17.30
C MET A 74 -10.39 8.70 -18.74
N GLU A 75 -10.10 7.46 -19.11
CA GLU A 75 -10.38 6.96 -20.46
C GLU A 75 -11.88 7.00 -20.76
N ASN A 76 -12.68 6.61 -19.76
CA ASN A 76 -14.11 6.62 -19.91
C ASN A 76 -14.63 8.05 -20.17
N GLU A 77 -14.09 9.03 -19.45
CA GLU A 77 -14.47 10.42 -19.61
C GLU A 77 -14.10 10.95 -21.00
N ILE A 78 -12.91 10.58 -21.47
CA ILE A 78 -12.46 10.97 -22.82
C ILE A 78 -13.38 10.37 -23.87
N LEU A 79 -13.73 9.10 -23.73
CA LEU A 79 -14.61 8.43 -24.69
C LEU A 79 -16.01 9.04 -24.68
N LYS A 80 -16.52 9.44 -23.52
CA LYS A 80 -17.82 10.10 -23.42
C LYS A 80 -17.81 11.43 -24.16
N ARG A 81 -16.74 12.20 -24.00
CA ARG A 81 -16.59 13.49 -24.68
C ARG A 81 -16.50 13.32 -26.20
N ALA A 82 -15.73 12.31 -26.62
CA ALA A 82 -15.60 12.01 -28.04
C ALA A 82 -16.94 11.60 -28.62
N ALA A 83 -17.70 10.76 -27.93
CA ALA A 83 -19.02 10.33 -28.38
C ALA A 83 -19.97 11.52 -28.50
N ALA A 84 -19.95 12.43 -27.53
CA ALA A 84 -20.79 13.62 -27.55
C ALA A 84 -20.41 14.53 -28.69
N TYR A 85 -19.10 14.67 -28.95
CA TYR A 85 -18.63 15.48 -30.04
C TYR A 85 -19.13 14.96 -31.41
N PHE A 86 -18.96 13.65 -31.64
CA PHE A 86 -19.40 13.02 -32.87
C PHE A 86 -20.91 13.13 -33.07
N ALA A 87 -21.67 12.97 -32.01
CA ALA A 87 -23.12 13.11 -32.07
C ALA A 87 -23.52 14.54 -32.44
N ARG A 88 -22.85 15.52 -31.84
CA ARG A 88 -23.14 16.92 -32.09
C ARG A 88 -22.77 17.35 -33.52
N GLU A 89 -21.66 16.82 -34.01
CA GLU A 89 -21.21 17.15 -35.37
C GLU A 89 -21.97 16.37 -36.43
N ASN A 90 -22.90 15.53 -36.02
CA ASN A 90 -23.76 14.79 -36.92
C ASN A 90 -22.97 13.95 -37.93
N VAL A 91 -21.92 13.29 -37.42
CA VAL A 91 -21.07 12.45 -38.26
C VAL A 91 -21.64 11.05 -38.45
N LEU A 92 -22.72 10.75 -37.76
CA LEU A 92 -23.40 9.47 -37.91
C LEU A 92 -24.35 9.50 -39.07
N PRO A 93 -24.46 8.42 -39.86
CA PRO A 93 -25.44 8.34 -40.94
C PRO A 93 -26.85 8.45 -40.37
N LYS A 94 -27.69 9.03 -41.13
CA LYS A 94 -29.09 9.12 -40.73
C LYS A 94 -29.83 7.82 -40.95
#